data_f7ecb3968d3cf01784d4493fa4902320
#
_entry.id   f7ecb3968d3cf01784d4493fa4902320
#
_cell.length_a   1.000
_cell.length_b   1.000
_cell.length_c   1.000
_cell.angle_alpha   90.00
_cell.angle_beta   90.00
_cell.angle_gamma   90.00
#
_symmetry.space_group_name_H-M   'P 1'
#
loop_
_entity.id
_entity.type
_entity.pdbx_description
1 polymer ?
#
loop_
_entity_poly.entity_id
_entity_poly.type
_entity_poly.pdbx_seq_one_letter_code
_entity_poly.pdbx_strand_id
1 'polypeptide(L)'
;FELSEAQKELIWTGNSYFQGLSSFFKELEEKNYKIQNRVMLSRYRGKTKCHSCKGKRLRIEASYVKINSKTVSDLVDLPIKHLATFFKNIDLDVYEQQIAKRLLLEINNRLSFLTEVGLDYLTLNRNSATLSGGESQRINLATSLGSSLVGSMYILDEPSIGLHPKDTERLIKVLQSLRDLGNTVIVVEHDEDIMKAADMIIDIGPEAGTFGGELVAQGTFDEILKSTSLTAKYLNGEL
;
A
#
# COMPACT_ATOMS: atom_id res chain seq x y z
N PHE A 1 32.67 14.45 -22.93
CA PHE A 1 32.90 13.69 -24.20
C PHE A 1 31.57 13.04 -24.57
N GLU A 2 30.96 13.49 -25.64
CA GLU A 2 29.75 12.85 -26.19
C GLU A 2 30.17 11.89 -27.31
N LEU A 3 29.68 10.66 -27.26
CA LEU A 3 29.87 9.66 -28.30
C LEU A 3 29.01 10.01 -29.51
N SER A 4 29.57 9.89 -30.71
CA SER A 4 28.79 9.98 -31.95
C SER A 4 27.80 8.83 -32.07
N GLU A 5 26.72 8.97 -32.85
CA GLU A 5 25.75 7.90 -33.06
C GLU A 5 26.38 6.61 -33.61
N ALA A 6 27.33 6.73 -34.53
CA ALA A 6 28.09 5.58 -35.04
C ALA A 6 28.90 4.86 -33.95
N GLN A 7 29.48 5.59 -33.00
CA GLN A 7 30.20 5.01 -31.87
C GLN A 7 29.23 4.34 -30.88
N LYS A 8 28.06 4.92 -30.62
CA LYS A 8 27.00 4.30 -29.81
C LYS A 8 26.51 3.01 -30.45
N GLU A 9 26.24 3.02 -31.75
CA GLU A 9 25.81 1.84 -32.51
C GLU A 9 26.86 0.73 -32.44
N LEU A 10 28.15 1.06 -32.62
CA LEU A 10 29.25 0.11 -32.51
C LEU A 10 29.32 -0.57 -31.14
N ILE A 11 29.07 0.17 -30.03
CA ILE A 11 29.04 -0.39 -28.70
C ILE A 11 27.93 -1.42 -28.57
N TRP A 12 26.77 -1.17 -29.15
CA TRP A 12 25.62 -2.06 -29.07
C TRP A 12 25.71 -3.27 -30.00
N THR A 13 26.11 -3.05 -31.25
CA THR A 13 26.13 -4.09 -32.31
C THR A 13 27.43 -4.86 -32.38
N GLY A 14 28.55 -4.22 -31.99
CA GLY A 14 29.88 -4.80 -32.09
C GLY A 14 30.49 -4.72 -33.49
N ASN A 15 31.65 -5.36 -33.66
CA ASN A 15 32.35 -5.54 -34.92
C ASN A 15 33.14 -6.88 -34.89
N SER A 16 34.06 -7.09 -35.85
CA SER A 16 34.90 -8.30 -35.92
C SER A 16 35.78 -8.54 -34.70
N TYR A 17 36.06 -7.52 -33.89
CA TYR A 17 36.94 -7.59 -32.70
C TYR A 17 36.13 -7.54 -31.37
N PHE A 18 34.93 -7.06 -31.40
CA PHE A 18 34.10 -6.85 -30.22
C PHE A 18 32.66 -7.27 -30.49
N GLN A 19 32.11 -8.17 -29.68
CA GLN A 19 30.77 -8.76 -29.90
C GLN A 19 29.60 -7.82 -29.66
N GLY A 20 29.80 -6.66 -29.04
CA GLY A 20 28.77 -5.71 -28.70
C GLY A 20 27.95 -6.12 -27.49
N LEU A 21 27.28 -5.11 -26.86
CA LEU A 21 26.46 -5.31 -25.68
C LEU A 21 25.18 -6.12 -25.95
N SER A 22 24.63 -5.99 -27.18
CA SER A 22 23.42 -6.75 -27.55
C SER A 22 23.66 -8.26 -27.51
N SER A 23 24.81 -8.73 -28.01
CA SER A 23 25.18 -10.14 -27.96
C SER A 23 25.44 -10.62 -26.54
N PHE A 24 26.08 -9.80 -25.71
CA PHE A 24 26.32 -10.09 -24.30
C PHE A 24 25.00 -10.28 -23.54
N PHE A 25 24.04 -9.36 -23.68
CA PHE A 25 22.76 -9.49 -23.03
C PHE A 25 21.95 -10.68 -23.54
N LYS A 26 22.02 -10.98 -24.83
CA LYS A 26 21.38 -12.16 -25.41
C LYS A 26 21.94 -13.45 -24.80
N GLU A 27 23.24 -13.56 -24.64
CA GLU A 27 23.89 -14.72 -23.99
C GLU A 27 23.44 -14.87 -22.53
N LEU A 28 23.31 -13.75 -21.77
CA LEU A 28 22.77 -13.78 -20.41
C LEU A 28 21.32 -14.26 -20.39
N GLU A 29 20.52 -13.87 -21.38
CA GLU A 29 19.11 -14.31 -21.50
C GLU A 29 18.98 -15.80 -21.80
N GLU A 30 19.80 -16.31 -22.73
CA GLU A 30 19.84 -17.73 -23.07
C GLU A 30 20.27 -18.59 -21.85
N LYS A 31 21.18 -18.07 -21.02
CA LYS A 31 21.68 -18.73 -19.81
C LYS A 31 20.94 -18.28 -18.55
N ASN A 32 19.68 -17.85 -18.64
CA ASN A 32 18.85 -17.33 -17.57
C ASN A 32 18.59 -18.35 -16.43
N TYR A 33 18.81 -19.64 -16.65
CA TYR A 33 18.72 -20.66 -15.59
C TYR A 33 19.76 -20.47 -14.49
N LYS A 34 20.87 -19.73 -14.74
CA LYS A 34 21.88 -19.39 -13.73
C LYS A 34 21.44 -18.17 -12.92
N ILE A 35 21.46 -18.28 -11.58
CA ILE A 35 21.08 -17.19 -10.67
C ILE A 35 21.88 -15.92 -10.93
N GLN A 36 23.21 -16.05 -11.16
CA GLN A 36 24.10 -14.92 -11.43
C GLN A 36 23.66 -14.11 -12.65
N ASN A 37 23.27 -14.78 -13.73
CA ASN A 37 22.81 -14.13 -14.96
C ASN A 37 21.48 -13.41 -14.75
N ARG A 38 20.55 -13.99 -13.96
CA ARG A 38 19.30 -13.32 -13.57
C ARG A 38 19.54 -12.06 -12.77
N VAL A 39 20.46 -12.10 -11.80
CA VAL A 39 20.82 -10.91 -11.00
C VAL A 39 21.44 -9.84 -11.90
N MET A 40 22.34 -10.21 -12.80
CA MET A 40 22.97 -9.29 -13.76
C MET A 40 21.90 -8.63 -14.66
N LEU A 41 21.06 -9.43 -15.31
CA LEU A 41 19.96 -8.91 -16.13
C LEU A 41 19.02 -7.98 -15.35
N SER A 42 18.70 -8.32 -14.12
CA SER A 42 17.84 -7.50 -13.25
C SER A 42 18.42 -6.12 -12.96
N ARG A 43 19.76 -6.00 -12.85
CA ARG A 43 20.45 -4.71 -12.60
C ARG A 43 20.39 -3.77 -13.79
N TYR A 44 20.45 -4.31 -15.01
CA TYR A 44 20.53 -3.52 -16.24
C TYR A 44 19.19 -3.36 -16.96
N ARG A 45 18.18 -4.18 -16.65
CA ARG A 45 16.85 -4.05 -17.22
C ARG A 45 16.09 -2.90 -16.56
N GLY A 46 15.83 -1.86 -17.33
CA GLY A 46 14.90 -0.80 -16.96
C GLY A 46 13.45 -1.21 -17.18
N LYS A 47 12.54 -0.50 -16.54
CA LYS A 47 11.09 -0.61 -16.80
C LYS A 47 10.69 0.48 -17.80
N THR A 48 10.33 0.09 -19.00
CA THR A 48 9.79 1.01 -20.01
C THR A 48 8.29 0.84 -20.17
N LYS A 49 7.61 1.92 -20.57
CA LYS A 49 6.18 1.83 -20.88
C LYS A 49 5.98 0.99 -22.14
N CYS A 50 5.12 0.00 -22.07
CA CYS A 50 4.74 -0.82 -23.23
C CYS A 50 4.16 0.05 -24.35
N HIS A 51 4.68 -0.08 -25.58
CA HIS A 51 4.21 0.69 -26.74
C HIS A 51 2.76 0.41 -27.10
N SER A 52 2.29 -0.86 -26.95
CA SER A 52 0.93 -1.26 -27.27
C SER A 52 -0.08 -0.76 -26.26
N CYS A 53 0.10 -1.05 -24.96
CA CYS A 53 -0.87 -0.67 -23.93
C CYS A 53 -0.57 0.69 -23.27
N LYS A 54 0.56 1.35 -23.58
CA LYS A 54 1.00 2.65 -23.03
C LYS A 54 0.92 2.74 -21.50
N GLY A 55 1.21 1.61 -20.84
CA GLY A 55 1.15 1.48 -19.38
C GLY A 55 -0.21 1.08 -18.81
N LYS A 56 -1.24 0.93 -19.61
CA LYS A 56 -2.60 0.56 -19.17
C LYS A 56 -2.74 -0.92 -18.74
N ARG A 57 -1.75 -1.77 -19.02
CA ARG A 57 -1.67 -3.20 -18.69
C ARG A 57 -2.76 -4.08 -19.30
N LEU A 58 -3.68 -3.52 -20.06
CA LEU A 58 -4.79 -4.19 -20.76
C LEU A 58 -4.57 -4.13 -22.26
N ARG A 59 -5.19 -5.05 -22.99
CA ARG A 59 -5.28 -5.01 -24.46
C ARG A 59 -6.10 -3.80 -24.89
N ILE A 60 -5.86 -3.32 -26.12
CA ILE A 60 -6.57 -2.14 -26.63
C ILE A 60 -8.09 -2.37 -26.72
N GLU A 61 -8.51 -3.61 -27.00
CA GLU A 61 -9.91 -4.00 -27.10
C GLU A 61 -10.67 -3.81 -25.77
N ALA A 62 -9.99 -3.90 -24.63
CA ALA A 62 -10.61 -3.61 -23.34
C ALA A 62 -11.06 -2.15 -23.20
N SER A 63 -10.51 -1.24 -24.02
CA SER A 63 -10.94 0.16 -24.07
C SER A 63 -12.21 0.41 -24.88
N TYR A 64 -12.69 -0.60 -25.61
CA TYR A 64 -13.94 -0.48 -26.36
C TYR A 64 -15.16 -0.56 -25.45
N VAL A 65 -15.02 -1.26 -24.30
CA VAL A 65 -16.07 -1.31 -23.30
C VAL A 65 -15.96 -0.08 -22.39
N LYS A 66 -17.04 0.65 -22.27
CA LYS A 66 -17.13 1.88 -21.48
C LYS A 66 -18.31 1.82 -20.53
N ILE A 67 -18.16 2.40 -19.37
CA ILE A 67 -19.19 2.65 -18.36
C ILE A 67 -19.29 4.16 -18.19
N ASN A 68 -20.43 4.76 -18.47
CA ASN A 68 -20.60 6.22 -18.49
C ASN A 68 -19.44 6.93 -19.22
N SER A 69 -19.14 6.48 -20.45
CA SER A 69 -18.08 7.01 -21.33
C SER A 69 -16.63 6.82 -20.83
N LYS A 70 -16.40 6.18 -19.69
CA LYS A 70 -15.07 5.89 -19.15
C LYS A 70 -14.68 4.42 -19.37
N THR A 71 -13.44 4.20 -19.75
CA THR A 71 -12.85 2.85 -19.82
C THR A 71 -12.37 2.41 -18.43
N VAL A 72 -12.14 1.11 -18.23
CA VAL A 72 -11.54 0.58 -16.99
C VAL A 72 -10.20 1.26 -16.70
N SER A 73 -9.38 1.52 -17.72
CA SER A 73 -8.10 2.21 -17.55
C SER A 73 -8.27 3.64 -17.04
N ASP A 74 -9.28 4.35 -17.53
CA ASP A 74 -9.55 5.72 -17.08
C ASP A 74 -10.04 5.73 -15.61
N LEU A 75 -10.81 4.71 -15.23
CA LEU A 75 -11.33 4.57 -13.86
C LEU A 75 -10.22 4.23 -12.85
N VAL A 76 -9.31 3.29 -13.17
CA VAL A 76 -8.23 2.90 -12.25
C VAL A 76 -7.14 3.96 -12.09
N ASP A 77 -7.08 4.94 -12.99
CA ASP A 77 -6.20 6.10 -12.90
C ASP A 77 -6.78 7.25 -12.08
N LEU A 78 -8.07 7.19 -11.71
CA LEU A 78 -8.68 8.16 -10.81
C LEU A 78 -8.22 7.92 -9.36
N PRO A 79 -8.03 8.99 -8.57
CA PRO A 79 -7.94 8.87 -7.12
C PRO A 79 -9.17 8.15 -6.55
N ILE A 80 -8.97 7.31 -5.53
CA ILE A 80 -10.03 6.50 -4.90
C ILE A 80 -11.23 7.36 -4.52
N LYS A 81 -11.02 8.58 -4.00
CA LYS A 81 -12.07 9.53 -3.69
C LYS A 81 -12.97 9.84 -4.90
N HIS A 82 -12.36 10.11 -6.06
CA HIS A 82 -13.12 10.41 -7.28
C HIS A 82 -13.76 9.15 -7.86
N LEU A 83 -13.08 8.01 -7.74
CA LEU A 83 -13.62 6.72 -8.17
C LEU A 83 -14.85 6.33 -7.34
N ALA A 84 -14.82 6.53 -6.01
CA ALA A 84 -15.97 6.32 -5.14
C ALA A 84 -17.14 7.23 -5.52
N THR A 85 -16.87 8.51 -5.79
CA THR A 85 -17.91 9.45 -6.26
C THR A 85 -18.50 9.00 -7.60
N PHE A 86 -17.67 8.51 -8.52
CA PHE A 86 -18.14 8.00 -9.82
C PHE A 86 -19.11 6.82 -9.65
N PHE A 87 -18.74 5.79 -8.87
CA PHE A 87 -19.59 4.62 -8.67
C PHE A 87 -20.82 4.89 -7.83
N LYS A 88 -20.78 5.87 -6.92
CA LYS A 88 -21.95 6.30 -6.13
C LYS A 88 -23.00 7.01 -7.00
N ASN A 89 -22.55 7.76 -8.01
CA ASN A 89 -23.41 8.56 -8.88
C ASN A 89 -23.53 7.99 -10.30
N ILE A 90 -23.26 6.69 -10.46
CA ILE A 90 -23.33 6.03 -11.77
C ILE A 90 -24.77 6.03 -12.29
N ASP A 91 -24.93 6.51 -13.52
CA ASP A 91 -26.23 6.49 -14.21
C ASP A 91 -26.36 5.20 -15.02
N LEU A 92 -27.29 4.35 -14.63
CA LEU A 92 -27.58 3.07 -15.24
C LEU A 92 -29.09 2.94 -15.45
N ASP A 93 -29.51 2.28 -16.50
CA ASP A 93 -30.92 1.94 -16.70
C ASP A 93 -31.42 0.89 -15.67
N VAL A 94 -32.72 0.64 -15.64
CA VAL A 94 -33.36 -0.28 -14.67
C VAL A 94 -32.81 -1.71 -14.78
N TYR A 95 -32.55 -2.16 -15.98
CA TYR A 95 -32.05 -3.51 -16.24
C TYR A 95 -30.55 -3.61 -15.81
N GLU A 96 -29.76 -2.65 -16.19
CA GLU A 96 -28.33 -2.56 -15.78
C GLU A 96 -28.18 -2.46 -14.27
N GLN A 97 -29.04 -1.69 -13.59
CA GLN A 97 -29.04 -1.58 -12.13
C GLN A 97 -29.32 -2.92 -11.45
N GLN A 98 -30.27 -3.72 -11.98
CA GLN A 98 -30.55 -5.04 -11.43
C GLN A 98 -29.35 -5.99 -11.55
N ILE A 99 -28.69 -6.01 -12.70
CA ILE A 99 -27.50 -6.84 -12.95
C ILE A 99 -26.32 -6.37 -12.08
N ALA A 100 -26.08 -5.06 -12.06
CA ALA A 100 -24.92 -4.48 -11.38
C ALA A 100 -25.08 -4.36 -9.86
N LYS A 101 -26.28 -4.52 -9.29
CA LYS A 101 -26.60 -4.26 -7.88
C LYS A 101 -25.57 -4.86 -6.91
N ARG A 102 -25.27 -6.14 -7.05
CA ARG A 102 -24.31 -6.83 -6.16
C ARG A 102 -22.88 -6.35 -6.37
N LEU A 103 -22.49 -6.12 -7.63
CA LEU A 103 -21.15 -5.63 -7.98
C LEU A 103 -20.94 -4.20 -7.46
N LEU A 104 -21.91 -3.32 -7.63
CA LEU A 104 -21.85 -1.94 -7.15
C LEU A 104 -21.80 -1.88 -5.62
N LEU A 105 -22.55 -2.73 -4.93
CA LEU A 105 -22.48 -2.82 -3.47
C LEU A 105 -21.06 -3.17 -3.03
N GLU A 106 -20.47 -4.21 -3.62
CA GLU A 106 -19.12 -4.66 -3.28
C GLU A 106 -18.04 -3.62 -3.62
N ILE A 107 -18.13 -2.98 -4.79
CA ILE A 107 -17.21 -1.91 -5.20
C ILE A 107 -17.29 -0.74 -4.22
N ASN A 108 -18.50 -0.27 -3.91
CA ASN A 108 -18.68 0.86 -2.99
C ASN A 108 -18.17 0.54 -1.58
N ASN A 109 -18.42 -0.67 -1.06
CA ASN A 109 -17.91 -1.10 0.24
C ASN A 109 -16.37 -1.09 0.26
N ARG A 110 -15.71 -1.67 -0.73
CA ARG A 110 -14.24 -1.69 -0.81
C ARG A 110 -13.63 -0.30 -0.95
N LEU A 111 -14.25 0.57 -1.75
CA LEU A 111 -13.81 1.96 -1.89
C LEU A 111 -14.04 2.75 -0.60
N SER A 112 -15.12 2.47 0.16
CA SER A 112 -15.37 3.05 1.48
C SER A 112 -14.25 2.66 2.45
N PHE A 113 -13.92 1.37 2.57
CA PHE A 113 -12.85 0.91 3.44
C PHE A 113 -11.49 1.57 3.11
N LEU A 114 -11.16 1.68 1.83
CA LEU A 114 -9.93 2.39 1.42
C LEU A 114 -9.95 3.88 1.81
N THR A 115 -11.10 4.51 1.75
CA THR A 115 -11.27 5.91 2.18
C THR A 115 -11.19 6.05 3.71
N GLU A 116 -11.77 5.11 4.44
CA GLU A 116 -11.78 5.08 5.91
C GLU A 116 -10.37 4.92 6.50
N VAL A 117 -9.50 4.15 5.84
CA VAL A 117 -8.09 4.03 6.23
C VAL A 117 -7.18 5.16 5.71
N GLY A 118 -7.77 6.24 5.15
CA GLY A 118 -7.01 7.41 4.69
C GLY A 118 -6.22 7.21 3.39
N LEU A 119 -6.67 6.32 2.50
CA LEU A 119 -6.02 6.04 1.20
C LEU A 119 -6.78 6.64 0.01
N ASP A 120 -7.63 7.62 0.24
CA ASP A 120 -8.51 8.23 -0.75
C ASP A 120 -7.79 8.97 -1.89
N TYR A 121 -6.53 9.36 -1.68
CA TYR A 121 -5.66 10.01 -2.66
C TYR A 121 -4.96 9.01 -3.60
N LEU A 122 -4.88 7.74 -3.26
CA LEU A 122 -4.23 6.72 -4.10
C LEU A 122 -5.06 6.41 -5.36
N THR A 123 -4.37 5.89 -6.38
CA THR A 123 -5.01 5.33 -7.58
C THR A 123 -4.87 3.80 -7.57
N LEU A 124 -5.87 3.08 -8.12
CA LEU A 124 -5.80 1.61 -8.21
C LEU A 124 -4.70 1.13 -9.18
N ASN A 125 -4.24 2.00 -10.08
CA ASN A 125 -3.16 1.70 -11.02
C ASN A 125 -1.76 1.92 -10.42
N ARG A 126 -1.65 2.38 -9.19
CA ARG A 126 -0.35 2.63 -8.55
C ARG A 126 0.44 1.33 -8.40
N ASN A 127 1.73 1.39 -8.69
CA ASN A 127 2.61 0.24 -8.54
C ASN A 127 2.88 -0.03 -7.05
N SER A 128 2.68 -1.28 -6.61
CA SER A 128 2.92 -1.69 -5.22
C SER A 128 4.33 -1.39 -4.72
N ALA A 129 5.34 -1.47 -5.59
CA ALA A 129 6.73 -1.13 -5.24
C ALA A 129 6.96 0.36 -4.91
N THR A 130 5.98 1.23 -5.17
CA THR A 130 6.04 2.67 -4.86
C THR A 130 5.22 3.05 -3.62
N LEU A 131 4.59 2.06 -2.99
CA LEU A 131 3.85 2.27 -1.74
C LEU A 131 4.81 2.38 -0.57
N SER A 132 4.51 3.24 0.37
CA SER A 132 5.17 3.26 1.67
C SER A 132 4.75 2.06 2.54
N GLY A 133 5.50 1.79 3.60
CA GLY A 133 5.14 0.73 4.56
C GLY A 133 3.75 0.95 5.15
N GLY A 134 3.45 2.15 5.62
CA GLY A 134 2.15 2.51 6.17
C GLY A 134 1.01 2.42 5.14
N GLU A 135 1.23 2.83 3.88
CA GLU A 135 0.22 2.64 2.80
C GLU A 135 -0.10 1.16 2.59
N SER A 136 0.93 0.30 2.57
CA SER A 136 0.77 -1.14 2.40
C SER A 136 -0.01 -1.77 3.57
N GLN A 137 0.30 -1.38 4.81
CA GLN A 137 -0.42 -1.83 6.00
C GLN A 137 -1.90 -1.41 5.96
N ARG A 138 -2.19 -0.15 5.61
CA ARG A 138 -3.56 0.34 5.50
C ARG A 138 -4.37 -0.35 4.38
N ILE A 139 -3.73 -0.72 3.26
CA ILE A 139 -4.38 -1.54 2.23
C ILE A 139 -4.76 -2.91 2.81
N ASN A 140 -3.87 -3.54 3.58
CA ASN A 140 -4.15 -4.82 4.24
C ASN A 140 -5.31 -4.68 5.24
N LEU A 141 -5.35 -3.60 6.04
CA LEU A 141 -6.46 -3.30 6.94
C LEU A 141 -7.80 -3.17 6.19
N ALA A 142 -7.84 -2.38 5.12
CA ALA A 142 -9.04 -2.23 4.30
C ALA A 142 -9.52 -3.58 3.73
N THR A 143 -8.58 -4.45 3.33
CA THR A 143 -8.89 -5.79 2.84
C THR A 143 -9.46 -6.68 3.95
N SER A 144 -8.92 -6.57 5.16
CA SER A 144 -9.36 -7.33 6.34
C SER A 144 -10.77 -6.94 6.78
N LEU A 145 -11.10 -5.66 6.79
CA LEU A 145 -12.46 -5.17 7.02
C LEU A 145 -13.46 -5.76 6.01
N GLY A 146 -13.06 -5.84 4.74
CA GLY A 146 -13.89 -6.42 3.68
C GLY A 146 -14.08 -7.93 3.78
N SER A 147 -13.19 -8.64 4.48
CA SER A 147 -13.24 -10.11 4.61
C SER A 147 -14.13 -10.62 5.75
N SER A 148 -14.54 -9.75 6.67
CA SER A 148 -15.34 -10.11 7.87
C SER A 148 -14.74 -11.27 8.67
N LEU A 149 -13.40 -11.39 8.71
CA LEU A 149 -12.71 -12.42 9.51
C LEU A 149 -12.91 -12.15 11.00
N VAL A 150 -13.18 -13.20 11.74
CA VAL A 150 -13.38 -13.19 13.21
C VAL A 150 -12.34 -14.10 13.85
N GLY A 151 -11.86 -13.73 15.07
CA GLY A 151 -10.88 -14.53 15.80
C GLY A 151 -9.46 -14.46 15.24
N SER A 152 -9.17 -13.47 14.40
CA SER A 152 -7.84 -13.23 13.85
C SER A 152 -7.04 -12.27 14.74
N MET A 153 -5.70 -12.34 14.63
CA MET A 153 -4.78 -11.39 15.26
C MET A 153 -4.19 -10.48 14.19
N TYR A 154 -4.32 -9.17 14.39
CA TYR A 154 -3.73 -8.13 13.55
C TYR A 154 -2.59 -7.47 14.32
N ILE A 155 -1.39 -7.46 13.74
CA ILE A 155 -0.21 -6.80 14.31
C ILE A 155 0.19 -5.69 13.33
N LEU A 156 0.22 -4.47 13.83
CA LEU A 156 0.48 -3.27 13.04
C LEU A 156 1.63 -2.49 13.67
N ASP A 157 2.54 -2.03 12.82
CA ASP A 157 3.71 -1.27 13.22
C ASP A 157 3.60 0.13 12.63
N GLU A 158 3.46 1.14 13.50
CA GLU A 158 3.30 2.56 13.18
C GLU A 158 2.28 2.84 12.05
N PRO A 159 1.03 2.33 12.12
CA PRO A 159 0.06 2.52 11.05
C PRO A 159 -0.39 3.99 10.87
N SER A 160 -0.16 4.85 11.85
CA SER A 160 -0.46 6.29 11.81
C SER A 160 0.60 7.11 11.06
N ILE A 161 1.77 6.52 10.76
CA ILE A 161 2.89 7.27 10.18
C ILE A 161 2.48 8.04 8.91
N GLY A 162 2.74 9.35 8.93
CA GLY A 162 2.44 10.24 7.81
C GLY A 162 0.94 10.54 7.61
N LEU A 163 0.09 10.22 8.57
CA LEU A 163 -1.31 10.65 8.59
C LEU A 163 -1.47 12.06 9.17
N HIS A 164 -2.49 12.75 8.69
CA HIS A 164 -2.97 13.96 9.33
C HIS A 164 -3.84 13.57 10.56
N PRO A 165 -3.90 14.35 11.66
CA PRO A 165 -4.71 14.03 12.86
C PRO A 165 -6.14 13.57 12.57
N LYS A 166 -6.79 14.22 11.59
CA LYS A 166 -8.15 13.83 11.16
C LYS A 166 -8.22 12.41 10.57
N ASP A 167 -7.15 11.95 9.93
CA ASP A 167 -7.09 10.61 9.35
C ASP A 167 -6.67 9.58 10.40
N THR A 168 -5.93 9.99 11.44
CA THR A 168 -5.67 9.18 12.64
C THR A 168 -6.98 8.85 13.37
N GLU A 169 -7.91 9.79 13.54
CA GLU A 169 -9.23 9.52 14.11
C GLU A 169 -10.03 8.46 13.31
N ARG A 170 -9.91 8.49 11.99
CA ARG A 170 -10.56 7.48 11.13
C ARG A 170 -9.91 6.12 11.28
N LEU A 171 -8.57 6.09 11.33
CA LEU A 171 -7.81 4.86 11.57
C LEU A 171 -8.20 4.23 12.91
N ILE A 172 -8.31 5.01 13.99
CA ILE A 172 -8.76 4.54 15.30
C ILE A 172 -10.12 3.86 15.19
N LYS A 173 -11.09 4.46 14.53
CA LYS A 173 -12.43 3.87 14.33
C LYS A 173 -12.36 2.53 13.57
N VAL A 174 -11.49 2.43 12.58
CA VAL A 174 -11.25 1.19 11.83
C VAL A 174 -10.67 0.10 12.73
N LEU A 175 -9.68 0.43 13.56
CA LEU A 175 -9.05 -0.51 14.50
C LEU A 175 -10.07 -1.00 15.55
N GLN A 176 -10.87 -0.09 16.10
CA GLN A 176 -11.95 -0.42 17.02
C GLN A 176 -13.02 -1.31 16.36
N SER A 177 -13.39 -1.04 15.11
CA SER A 177 -14.33 -1.87 14.37
C SER A 177 -13.80 -3.30 14.16
N LEU A 178 -12.51 -3.46 13.86
CA LEU A 178 -11.86 -4.78 13.76
C LEU A 178 -11.90 -5.53 15.10
N ARG A 179 -11.60 -4.85 16.21
CA ARG A 179 -11.71 -5.41 17.57
C ARG A 179 -13.14 -5.85 17.88
N ASP A 180 -14.11 -5.00 17.60
CA ASP A 180 -15.53 -5.24 17.89
C ASP A 180 -16.12 -6.41 17.10
N LEU A 181 -15.51 -6.75 15.96
CA LEU A 181 -15.79 -7.99 15.23
C LEU A 181 -15.27 -9.27 15.93
N GLY A 182 -14.59 -9.14 17.08
CA GLY A 182 -14.04 -10.27 17.83
C GLY A 182 -12.62 -10.64 17.45
N ASN A 183 -11.83 -9.70 16.95
CA ASN A 183 -10.42 -9.88 16.64
C ASN A 183 -9.53 -9.31 17.75
N THR A 184 -8.27 -9.75 17.78
CA THR A 184 -7.22 -9.13 18.58
C THR A 184 -6.41 -8.17 17.70
N VAL A 185 -6.31 -6.91 18.12
CA VAL A 185 -5.56 -5.88 17.38
C VAL A 185 -4.43 -5.40 18.25
N ILE A 186 -3.19 -5.64 17.81
CA ILE A 186 -1.95 -5.19 18.48
C ILE A 186 -1.36 -4.10 17.60
N VAL A 187 -1.11 -2.93 18.20
CA VAL A 187 -0.55 -1.78 17.50
C VAL A 187 0.70 -1.33 18.22
N VAL A 188 1.82 -1.28 17.52
CA VAL A 188 3.05 -0.65 17.99
C VAL A 188 2.98 0.81 17.55
N GLU A 189 2.87 1.73 18.49
CA GLU A 189 2.61 3.14 18.21
C GLU A 189 3.19 4.07 19.27
N HIS A 190 3.36 5.33 18.88
CA HIS A 190 3.77 6.43 19.73
C HIS A 190 2.81 7.64 19.66
N ASP A 191 1.75 7.53 18.87
CA ASP A 191 0.70 8.54 18.73
C ASP A 191 -0.22 8.52 19.98
N GLU A 192 -0.38 9.66 20.63
CA GLU A 192 -1.14 9.81 21.87
C GLU A 192 -2.62 9.48 21.71
N ASP A 193 -3.23 9.83 20.55
CA ASP A 193 -4.64 9.60 20.30
C ASP A 193 -4.93 8.09 20.13
N ILE A 194 -3.99 7.34 19.53
CA ILE A 194 -4.09 5.87 19.41
C ILE A 194 -3.90 5.22 20.77
N MET A 195 -2.94 5.70 21.58
CA MET A 195 -2.74 5.20 22.94
C MET A 195 -3.97 5.43 23.81
N LYS A 196 -4.61 6.61 23.74
CA LYS A 196 -5.87 6.92 24.47
C LYS A 196 -7.02 6.01 24.06
N ALA A 197 -7.05 5.57 22.80
CA ALA A 197 -8.12 4.74 22.26
C ALA A 197 -7.92 3.24 22.51
N ALA A 198 -6.74 2.83 23.02
CA ALA A 198 -6.43 1.45 23.31
C ALA A 198 -7.15 0.93 24.58
N ASP A 199 -7.56 -0.33 24.56
CA ASP A 199 -8.14 -1.00 25.74
C ASP A 199 -7.05 -1.30 26.78
N MET A 200 -5.84 -1.58 26.32
CA MET A 200 -4.67 -1.89 27.15
C MET A 200 -3.40 -1.37 26.46
N ILE A 201 -2.51 -0.80 27.24
CA ILE A 201 -1.19 -0.37 26.82
C ILE A 201 -0.16 -1.28 27.49
N ILE A 202 0.85 -1.68 26.74
CA ILE A 202 2.01 -2.45 27.17
C ILE A 202 3.24 -1.59 26.87
N ASP A 203 3.85 -1.04 27.91
CA ASP A 203 5.02 -0.19 27.81
C ASP A 203 6.30 -1.01 27.97
N ILE A 204 7.11 -1.04 26.91
CA ILE A 204 8.34 -1.83 26.83
C ILE A 204 9.53 -0.90 26.80
N GLY A 205 10.47 -1.06 27.72
CA GLY A 205 11.66 -0.21 27.84
C GLY A 205 12.66 -0.77 28.84
N PRO A 206 13.36 0.13 29.62
CA PRO A 206 13.44 1.59 29.41
C PRO A 206 14.35 2.00 28.25
N GLU A 207 15.25 1.11 27.82
CA GLU A 207 16.26 1.38 26.79
C GLU A 207 16.00 0.50 25.55
N ALA A 208 16.93 0.51 24.60
CA ALA A 208 16.86 -0.29 23.36
C ALA A 208 17.96 -1.37 23.33
N GLY A 209 17.78 -2.36 22.45
CA GLY A 209 18.76 -3.42 22.25
C GLY A 209 18.93 -4.33 23.46
N THR A 210 20.18 -4.59 23.86
CA THR A 210 20.53 -5.52 24.98
C THR A 210 20.08 -5.01 26.36
N PHE A 211 19.80 -3.72 26.51
CA PHE A 211 19.40 -3.09 27.77
C PHE A 211 17.91 -2.70 27.81
N GLY A 212 17.16 -3.07 26.77
CA GLY A 212 15.74 -2.81 26.66
C GLY A 212 14.92 -4.08 26.53
N GLY A 213 13.63 -3.92 26.25
CA GLY A 213 12.71 -5.03 26.04
C GLY A 213 12.09 -5.58 27.32
N GLU A 214 12.21 -4.86 28.45
CA GLU A 214 11.53 -5.22 29.69
C GLU A 214 10.11 -4.62 29.73
N LEU A 215 9.19 -5.32 30.38
CA LEU A 215 7.85 -4.79 30.64
C LEU A 215 7.96 -3.75 31.77
N VAL A 216 7.83 -2.47 31.41
CA VAL A 216 7.95 -1.33 32.37
C VAL A 216 6.62 -1.04 33.03
N ALA A 217 5.55 -0.99 32.25
CA ALA A 217 4.20 -0.75 32.73
C ALA A 217 3.17 -1.45 31.82
N GLN A 218 2.02 -1.81 32.39
CA GLN A 218 0.90 -2.39 31.68
C GLN A 218 -0.41 -1.96 32.32
N GLY A 219 -1.40 -1.58 31.51
CA GLY A 219 -2.72 -1.20 32.00
C GLY A 219 -3.49 -0.35 31.01
N THR A 220 -4.60 0.21 31.45
CA THR A 220 -5.37 1.22 30.73
C THR A 220 -4.58 2.52 30.62
N PHE A 221 -5.01 3.42 29.75
CA PHE A 221 -4.36 4.74 29.58
C PHE A 221 -4.21 5.46 30.93
N ASP A 222 -5.27 5.50 31.75
CA ASP A 222 -5.25 6.15 33.07
C ASP A 222 -4.32 5.47 34.10
N GLU A 223 -4.10 4.17 33.99
CA GLU A 223 -3.16 3.43 34.82
C GLU A 223 -1.72 3.70 34.41
N ILE A 224 -1.46 3.80 33.10
CA ILE A 224 -0.14 4.17 32.58
C ILE A 224 0.25 5.58 33.01
N LEU A 225 -0.66 6.55 32.97
CA LEU A 225 -0.38 7.93 33.44
C LEU A 225 0.07 8.01 34.91
N LYS A 226 -0.34 7.04 35.74
CA LYS A 226 0.06 6.96 37.17
C LYS A 226 1.34 6.18 37.37
N SER A 227 1.91 5.58 36.36
CA SER A 227 3.16 4.84 36.44
C SER A 227 4.36 5.78 36.48
N THR A 228 5.54 5.22 36.77
CA THR A 228 6.81 5.98 36.80
C THR A 228 7.58 5.85 35.48
N SER A 229 6.98 5.32 34.48
CA SER A 229 7.62 5.09 33.17
C SER A 229 7.96 6.39 32.44
N LEU A 230 8.88 6.33 31.47
CA LEU A 230 9.19 7.46 30.61
C LEU A 230 7.99 7.86 29.78
N THR A 231 7.25 6.89 29.30
CA THR A 231 6.00 7.08 28.56
C THR A 231 4.97 7.86 29.38
N ALA A 232 4.80 7.50 30.67
CA ALA A 232 3.89 8.23 31.56
C ALA A 232 4.31 9.70 31.75
N LYS A 233 5.60 9.95 31.95
CA LYS A 233 6.14 11.31 32.09
C LYS A 233 5.94 12.16 30.86
N TYR A 234 6.14 11.57 29.67
CA TYR A 234 5.88 12.24 28.39
C TYR A 234 4.39 12.59 28.24
N LEU A 235 3.50 11.63 28.48
CA LEU A 235 2.05 11.83 28.36
C LEU A 235 1.50 12.83 29.38
N ASN A 236 2.13 12.97 30.56
CA ASN A 236 1.80 13.97 31.57
C ASN A 236 2.40 15.37 31.28
N GLY A 237 3.21 15.49 30.21
CA GLY A 237 3.90 16.76 29.89
C GLY A 237 5.04 17.13 30.86
N GLU A 238 5.66 16.13 31.49
CA GLU A 238 6.79 16.29 32.40
C GLU A 238 8.15 16.23 31.70
N LEU A 239 8.14 15.84 30.41
CA LEU A 239 9.33 15.70 29.54
C LEU A 239 9.18 16.54 28.28
#